data_8866083b3abbc6b0ecd49c0fda671192
#
_entry.id   8866083b3abbc6b0ecd49c0fda671192
#
_cell.length_a   1.000
_cell.length_b   1.000
_cell.length_c   1.000
_cell.angle_alpha   90.00
_cell.angle_beta   90.00
_cell.angle_gamma   90.00
#
_symmetry.space_group_name_H-M   'P 1'
#
loop_
_entity.id
_entity.type
_entity.pdbx_description
1 polymer ?
#
loop_
_entity_poly.entity_id
_entity_poly.type
_entity_poly.pdbx_seq_one_letter_code
_entity_poly.pdbx_strand_id
1 'polypeptide(L)'
;MKQEELNKILLQHKAWLIGKEFGERAELSGAELHHARLQGADLRCADLRHSDLQGADLRHAGLQQTDLRGADLRQAILEHSDLRGADLEDSDLQGAILRGADLDCASWPLWCGSLKAYVDDRIAIQLLYHTLSVVQHSPYVSEDVKKALLSAENVRIANRFHRVGECEEIKEWEEGTK
;
A
#
# COMPACT_ATOMS: atom_id res chain seq x y z
N MET A 1 -5.47 20.67 9.69
CA MET A 1 -6.96 20.74 9.54
C MET A 1 -7.67 20.41 10.85
N LYS A 2 -8.84 21.04 11.15
CA LYS A 2 -9.62 20.68 12.35
C LYS A 2 -10.43 19.41 12.09
N GLN A 3 -10.58 18.54 13.12
CA GLN A 3 -11.31 17.25 12.99
C GLN A 3 -12.77 17.45 12.55
N GLU A 4 -13.42 18.54 12.95
CA GLU A 4 -14.80 18.86 12.56
C GLU A 4 -14.92 19.14 11.05
N GLU A 5 -13.93 19.82 10.48
CA GLU A 5 -13.86 20.10 9.04
C GLU A 5 -13.60 18.82 8.25
N LEU A 6 -12.64 18.00 8.73
CA LEU A 6 -12.37 16.69 8.15
C LEU A 6 -13.63 15.81 8.15
N ASN A 7 -14.37 15.77 9.26
CA ASN A 7 -15.60 14.98 9.34
C ASN A 7 -16.68 15.41 8.32
N LYS A 8 -16.75 16.71 7.99
CA LYS A 8 -17.66 17.21 6.95
C LYS A 8 -17.23 16.71 5.56
N ILE A 9 -15.92 16.76 5.27
CA ILE A 9 -15.37 16.26 4.01
C ILE A 9 -15.65 14.76 3.87
N LEU A 10 -15.40 13.99 4.93
CA LEU A 10 -15.67 12.54 4.93
C LEU A 10 -17.16 12.22 4.72
N LEU A 11 -18.07 13.03 5.27
CA LEU A 11 -19.50 12.86 5.04
C LEU A 11 -19.90 13.11 3.58
N GLN A 12 -19.36 14.17 2.96
CA GLN A 12 -19.55 14.47 1.54
C GLN A 12 -18.95 13.38 0.65
N HIS A 13 -17.76 12.91 0.99
CA HIS A 13 -17.10 11.83 0.28
C HIS A 13 -17.91 10.52 0.33
N LYS A 14 -18.43 10.17 1.50
CA LYS A 14 -19.32 9.02 1.62
C LYS A 14 -20.57 9.16 0.74
N ALA A 15 -21.15 10.36 0.65
CA ALA A 15 -22.26 10.63 -0.24
C ALA A 15 -21.85 10.47 -1.72
N TRP A 16 -20.67 10.92 -2.09
CA TRP A 16 -20.09 10.75 -3.43
C TRP A 16 -19.90 9.27 -3.79
N LEU A 17 -19.32 8.48 -2.89
CA LEU A 17 -19.08 7.04 -3.10
C LEU A 17 -20.36 6.23 -3.40
N ILE A 18 -21.50 6.68 -2.90
CA ILE A 18 -22.82 6.05 -3.14
C ILE A 18 -23.64 6.77 -4.21
N GLY A 19 -23.03 7.66 -4.98
CA GLY A 19 -23.64 8.34 -6.13
C GLY A 19 -24.73 9.35 -5.79
N LYS A 20 -24.72 9.96 -4.59
CA LYS A 20 -25.67 11.02 -4.23
C LYS A 20 -25.35 12.32 -4.97
N GLU A 21 -26.37 13.05 -5.41
CA GLU A 21 -26.29 14.25 -6.24
C GLU A 21 -25.41 15.36 -5.65
N PHE A 22 -25.34 15.47 -4.33
CA PHE A 22 -24.53 16.49 -3.63
C PHE A 22 -23.29 15.89 -2.92
N GLY A 23 -22.88 14.69 -3.29
CA GLY A 23 -21.63 14.09 -2.80
C GLY A 23 -20.42 14.69 -3.51
N GLU A 24 -19.36 14.94 -2.76
CA GLU A 24 -18.09 15.44 -3.30
C GLU A 24 -16.96 14.48 -2.92
N ARG A 25 -16.08 14.19 -3.88
CA ARG A 25 -14.87 13.41 -3.63
C ARG A 25 -13.99 14.13 -2.62
N ALA A 26 -13.37 13.40 -1.69
CA ALA A 26 -12.42 13.98 -0.75
C ALA A 26 -11.14 14.41 -1.49
N GLU A 27 -10.98 15.71 -1.67
CA GLU A 27 -9.77 16.35 -2.21
C GLU A 27 -8.95 16.87 -1.02
N LEU A 28 -8.03 16.03 -0.54
CA LEU A 28 -7.22 16.28 0.66
C LEU A 28 -5.73 16.41 0.31
N SER A 29 -5.43 16.72 -0.96
CA SER A 29 -4.05 16.93 -1.41
C SER A 29 -3.38 18.05 -0.64
N GLY A 30 -2.19 17.79 -0.06
CA GLY A 30 -1.45 18.73 0.76
C GLY A 30 -2.10 19.09 2.10
N ALA A 31 -3.14 18.37 2.52
CA ALA A 31 -3.84 18.65 3.78
C ALA A 31 -2.98 18.31 5.01
N GLU A 32 -3.05 19.17 6.03
CA GLU A 32 -2.45 18.92 7.34
C GLU A 32 -3.36 17.99 8.16
N LEU A 33 -3.04 16.70 8.19
CA LEU A 33 -3.82 15.64 8.84
C LEU A 33 -3.01 14.89 9.91
N HIS A 34 -1.92 15.49 10.41
CA HIS A 34 -1.12 14.89 11.48
C HIS A 34 -1.99 14.57 12.69
N HIS A 35 -1.83 13.36 13.21
CA HIS A 35 -2.63 12.81 14.31
C HIS A 35 -4.14 12.83 14.09
N ALA A 36 -4.63 12.94 12.84
CA ALA A 36 -6.05 12.90 12.54
C ALA A 36 -6.68 11.56 12.94
N ARG A 37 -7.94 11.62 13.39
CA ARG A 37 -8.72 10.43 13.72
C ARG A 37 -9.50 10.00 12.48
N LEU A 38 -8.95 9.01 11.77
CA LEU A 38 -9.49 8.46 10.52
C LEU A 38 -9.84 6.98 10.65
N GLN A 39 -9.94 6.48 11.90
CA GLN A 39 -10.29 5.08 12.15
C GLN A 39 -11.63 4.71 11.49
N GLY A 40 -11.61 3.67 10.65
CA GLY A 40 -12.78 3.21 9.90
C GLY A 40 -13.32 4.20 8.86
N ALA A 41 -12.59 5.27 8.56
CA ALA A 41 -12.99 6.21 7.51
C ALA A 41 -13.03 5.53 6.15
N ASP A 42 -14.03 5.85 5.34
CA ASP A 42 -14.11 5.44 3.95
C ASP A 42 -13.47 6.52 3.07
N LEU A 43 -12.23 6.27 2.67
CA LEU A 43 -11.40 7.16 1.85
C LEU A 43 -11.11 6.57 0.47
N ARG A 44 -11.92 5.60 0.03
CA ARG A 44 -11.76 4.98 -1.29
C ARG A 44 -11.76 6.01 -2.40
N CYS A 45 -10.78 5.91 -3.30
CA CYS A 45 -10.60 6.84 -4.42
C CYS A 45 -10.36 8.30 -3.99
N ALA A 46 -10.09 8.62 -2.72
CA ALA A 46 -9.75 9.98 -2.28
C ALA A 46 -8.42 10.44 -2.86
N ASP A 47 -8.22 11.76 -2.93
CA ASP A 47 -6.93 12.37 -3.22
C ASP A 47 -6.26 12.81 -1.91
N LEU A 48 -5.20 12.12 -1.52
CA LEU A 48 -4.39 12.39 -0.32
C LEU A 48 -2.92 12.69 -0.69
N ARG A 49 -2.67 13.06 -1.94
CA ARG A 49 -1.30 13.37 -2.41
C ARG A 49 -0.65 14.44 -1.55
N HIS A 50 0.61 14.20 -1.18
CA HIS A 50 1.42 15.15 -0.41
C HIS A 50 0.79 15.60 0.92
N SER A 51 -0.22 14.90 1.43
CA SER A 51 -0.81 15.20 2.73
C SER A 51 0.13 14.82 3.89
N ASP A 52 0.05 15.57 4.97
CA ASP A 52 0.73 15.24 6.24
C ASP A 52 -0.21 14.34 7.07
N LEU A 53 0.01 13.04 7.03
CA LEU A 53 -0.68 12.01 7.79
C LEU A 53 0.17 11.46 8.94
N GLN A 54 1.23 12.18 9.34
CA GLN A 54 2.12 11.73 10.40
C GLN A 54 1.34 11.39 11.68
N GLY A 55 1.51 10.16 12.17
CA GLY A 55 0.84 9.68 13.38
C GLY A 55 -0.69 9.60 13.29
N ALA A 56 -1.29 9.71 12.11
CA ALA A 56 -2.73 9.58 11.94
C ALA A 56 -3.20 8.16 12.27
N ASP A 57 -4.39 8.04 12.86
CA ASP A 57 -5.05 6.77 13.14
C ASP A 57 -5.95 6.38 11.95
N LEU A 58 -5.45 5.49 11.12
CA LEU A 58 -6.10 4.96 9.91
C LEU A 58 -6.53 3.49 10.08
N ARG A 59 -6.64 3.00 11.31
CA ARG A 59 -7.05 1.62 11.57
C ARG A 59 -8.39 1.31 10.93
N HIS A 60 -8.48 0.17 10.25
CA HIS A 60 -9.69 -0.28 9.55
C HIS A 60 -10.22 0.72 8.49
N ALA A 61 -9.44 1.70 8.06
CA ALA A 61 -9.84 2.62 7.01
C ALA A 61 -9.93 1.90 5.65
N GLY A 62 -10.93 2.27 4.86
CA GLY A 62 -11.02 1.90 3.45
C GLY A 62 -10.21 2.90 2.62
N LEU A 63 -9.10 2.44 2.06
CA LEU A 63 -8.14 3.23 1.28
C LEU A 63 -7.95 2.66 -0.14
N GLN A 64 -8.91 1.85 -0.61
CA GLN A 64 -8.81 1.25 -1.94
C GLN A 64 -8.75 2.33 -3.02
N GLN A 65 -7.77 2.20 -3.93
CA GLN A 65 -7.57 3.13 -5.05
C GLN A 65 -7.35 4.59 -4.61
N THR A 66 -6.97 4.82 -3.37
CA THR A 66 -6.62 6.15 -2.86
C THR A 66 -5.27 6.59 -3.42
N ASP A 67 -5.17 7.84 -3.83
CA ASP A 67 -3.90 8.44 -4.25
C ASP A 67 -3.17 9.01 -3.03
N LEU A 68 -2.13 8.32 -2.58
CA LEU A 68 -1.28 8.67 -1.43
C LEU A 68 0.14 9.09 -1.85
N ARG A 69 0.35 9.41 -3.14
CA ARG A 69 1.67 9.76 -3.65
C ARG A 69 2.29 10.92 -2.89
N GLY A 70 3.52 10.71 -2.45
CA GLY A 70 4.26 11.73 -1.70
C GLY A 70 3.68 12.07 -0.32
N ALA A 71 2.72 11.31 0.19
CA ALA A 71 2.14 11.55 1.50
C ALA A 71 3.13 11.22 2.63
N ASP A 72 3.12 11.99 3.69
CA ASP A 72 3.87 11.71 4.91
C ASP A 72 3.03 10.81 5.83
N LEU A 73 3.30 9.52 5.80
CA LEU A 73 2.65 8.48 6.62
C LEU A 73 3.52 8.04 7.81
N ARG A 74 4.55 8.83 8.17
CA ARG A 74 5.43 8.46 9.27
C ARG A 74 4.64 8.23 10.56
N GLN A 75 4.90 7.09 11.21
CA GLN A 75 4.24 6.69 12.46
C GLN A 75 2.70 6.58 12.35
N ALA A 76 2.11 6.61 11.16
CA ALA A 76 0.69 6.36 10.98
C ALA A 76 0.31 4.93 11.37
N ILE A 77 -0.90 4.75 11.90
CA ILE A 77 -1.42 3.45 12.31
C ILE A 77 -2.40 2.97 11.24
N LEU A 78 -1.96 2.04 10.39
CA LEU A 78 -2.70 1.47 9.26
C LEU A 78 -3.15 0.02 9.52
N GLU A 79 -3.22 -0.38 10.80
CA GLU A 79 -3.59 -1.75 11.15
C GLU A 79 -4.97 -2.12 10.57
N HIS A 80 -5.02 -3.26 9.88
CA HIS A 80 -6.24 -3.79 9.26
C HIS A 80 -6.92 -2.84 8.26
N SER A 81 -6.21 -1.84 7.73
CA SER A 81 -6.73 -0.99 6.65
C SER A 81 -6.73 -1.74 5.32
N ASP A 82 -7.62 -1.33 4.43
CA ASP A 82 -7.70 -1.87 3.08
C ASP A 82 -7.06 -0.87 2.09
N LEU A 83 -5.83 -1.15 1.69
CA LEU A 83 -5.01 -0.34 0.78
C LEU A 83 -4.97 -0.91 -0.65
N ARG A 84 -5.90 -1.80 -1.01
CA ARG A 84 -5.87 -2.44 -2.33
C ARG A 84 -5.91 -1.44 -3.46
N GLY A 85 -4.90 -1.54 -4.34
CA GLY A 85 -4.75 -0.63 -5.48
C GLY A 85 -4.45 0.82 -5.10
N ALA A 86 -4.14 1.13 -3.83
CA ALA A 86 -3.69 2.46 -3.42
C ALA A 86 -2.34 2.80 -4.06
N ASP A 87 -2.14 4.08 -4.39
CA ASP A 87 -0.88 4.56 -4.91
C ASP A 87 -0.05 5.20 -3.80
N LEU A 88 1.02 4.51 -3.37
CA LEU A 88 1.94 4.93 -2.32
C LEU A 88 3.29 5.41 -2.89
N GLU A 89 3.39 5.67 -4.20
CA GLU A 89 4.62 6.14 -4.82
C GLU A 89 5.15 7.38 -4.07
N ASP A 90 6.46 7.42 -3.77
CA ASP A 90 7.13 8.50 -3.06
C ASP A 90 6.60 8.82 -1.64
N SER A 91 5.68 8.05 -1.08
CA SER A 91 5.21 8.25 0.30
C SER A 91 6.26 7.84 1.34
N ASP A 92 6.21 8.46 2.54
CA ASP A 92 7.08 8.10 3.67
C ASP A 92 6.32 7.26 4.70
N LEU A 93 6.65 5.98 4.78
CA LEU A 93 6.06 5.00 5.71
C LEU A 93 6.96 4.74 6.94
N GLN A 94 7.96 5.58 7.22
CA GLN A 94 8.88 5.34 8.34
C GLN A 94 8.13 5.21 9.67
N GLY A 95 8.22 4.05 10.30
CA GLY A 95 7.57 3.78 11.58
C GLY A 95 6.06 3.55 11.48
N ALA A 96 5.47 3.54 10.28
CA ALA A 96 4.07 3.20 10.10
C ALA A 96 3.77 1.75 10.50
N ILE A 97 2.59 1.51 11.06
CA ILE A 97 2.15 0.19 11.51
C ILE A 97 1.12 -0.36 10.50
N LEU A 98 1.54 -1.32 9.68
CA LEU A 98 0.75 -1.92 8.59
C LEU A 98 0.23 -3.34 8.93
N ARG A 99 0.31 -3.77 10.18
CA ARG A 99 -0.09 -5.12 10.56
C ARG A 99 -1.54 -5.42 10.15
N GLY A 100 -1.74 -6.50 9.39
CA GLY A 100 -3.06 -6.91 8.89
C GLY A 100 -3.63 -6.01 7.80
N ALA A 101 -2.92 -5.01 7.32
CA ALA A 101 -3.36 -4.22 6.16
C ALA A 101 -3.39 -5.07 4.88
N ASP A 102 -4.26 -4.73 3.95
CA ASP A 102 -4.33 -5.35 2.63
C ASP A 102 -3.73 -4.41 1.58
N LEU A 103 -2.59 -4.81 1.00
CA LEU A 103 -1.81 -4.04 0.02
C LEU A 103 -1.87 -4.65 -1.39
N ASP A 104 -2.85 -5.49 -1.67
CA ASP A 104 -2.97 -6.12 -2.99
C ASP A 104 -3.05 -5.06 -4.09
N CYS A 105 -2.19 -5.19 -5.11
CA CYS A 105 -2.09 -4.25 -6.22
C CYS A 105 -1.77 -2.79 -5.83
N ALA A 106 -1.38 -2.51 -4.59
CA ALA A 106 -0.89 -1.19 -4.20
C ALA A 106 0.50 -0.93 -4.81
N SER A 107 0.76 0.30 -5.25
CA SER A 107 2.14 0.70 -5.51
C SER A 107 2.90 0.87 -4.19
N TRP A 108 4.19 0.52 -4.17
CA TRP A 108 5.00 0.59 -2.96
C TRP A 108 6.12 1.62 -3.14
N PRO A 109 6.38 2.49 -2.17
CA PRO A 109 7.49 3.42 -2.26
C PRO A 109 8.82 2.66 -2.20
N LEU A 110 9.62 2.74 -3.25
CA LEU A 110 10.88 2.00 -3.40
C LEU A 110 12.11 2.71 -2.83
N TRP A 111 11.95 3.80 -2.11
CA TRP A 111 13.08 4.51 -1.51
C TRP A 111 13.40 4.06 -0.07
N CYS A 112 14.66 4.22 0.37
CA CYS A 112 15.16 3.62 1.61
C CYS A 112 14.45 4.08 2.90
N GLY A 113 13.80 5.24 2.90
CA GLY A 113 13.10 5.78 4.07
C GLY A 113 11.85 4.97 4.44
N SER A 114 11.10 4.51 3.46
CA SER A 114 9.85 3.76 3.66
C SER A 114 10.02 2.33 4.16
N LEU A 115 11.25 1.78 4.12
CA LEU A 115 11.54 0.39 4.53
C LEU A 115 11.54 0.17 6.05
N LYS A 116 11.27 1.19 6.86
CA LYS A 116 11.19 1.08 8.33
C LYS A 116 9.74 0.98 8.85
N ALA A 117 8.82 0.57 8.01
CA ALA A 117 7.45 0.26 8.43
C ALA A 117 7.37 -1.06 9.21
N TYR A 118 6.44 -1.14 10.15
CA TYR A 118 6.16 -2.37 10.88
C TYR A 118 5.12 -3.20 10.12
N VAL A 119 5.55 -4.31 9.54
CA VAL A 119 4.73 -5.25 8.78
C VAL A 119 4.63 -6.59 9.50
N ASP A 120 3.58 -7.35 9.23
CA ASP A 120 3.46 -8.74 9.67
C ASP A 120 3.99 -9.72 8.59
N ASP A 121 4.01 -11.01 8.91
CA ASP A 121 4.49 -12.06 8.01
C ASP A 121 3.73 -12.08 6.69
N ARG A 122 2.42 -11.78 6.70
CA ARG A 122 1.59 -11.76 5.49
C ARG A 122 2.08 -10.68 4.52
N ILE A 123 2.25 -9.46 5.02
CA ILE A 123 2.72 -8.33 4.21
C ILE A 123 4.16 -8.57 3.74
N ALA A 124 5.03 -9.08 4.61
CA ALA A 124 6.40 -9.39 4.24
C ALA A 124 6.47 -10.43 3.11
N ILE A 125 5.64 -11.48 3.16
CA ILE A 125 5.54 -12.50 2.11
C ILE A 125 4.95 -11.90 0.83
N GLN A 126 3.94 -11.04 0.92
CA GLN A 126 3.34 -10.33 -0.21
C GLN A 126 4.38 -9.47 -0.93
N LEU A 127 5.14 -8.66 -0.21
CA LEU A 127 6.21 -7.83 -0.77
C LEU A 127 7.31 -8.69 -1.43
N LEU A 128 7.70 -9.79 -0.79
CA LEU A 128 8.65 -10.73 -1.37
C LEU A 128 8.11 -11.32 -2.69
N TYR A 129 6.84 -11.74 -2.72
CA TYR A 129 6.20 -12.27 -3.93
C TYR A 129 6.27 -11.25 -5.08
N HIS A 130 5.85 -10.01 -4.84
CA HIS A 130 5.87 -8.96 -5.87
C HIS A 130 7.29 -8.69 -6.37
N THR A 131 8.27 -8.62 -5.46
CA THR A 131 9.68 -8.43 -5.81
C THR A 131 10.19 -9.58 -6.69
N LEU A 132 9.95 -10.83 -6.32
CA LEU A 132 10.41 -11.99 -7.08
C LEU A 132 9.69 -12.12 -8.42
N SER A 133 8.40 -11.74 -8.50
CA SER A 133 7.66 -11.69 -9.75
C SER A 133 8.29 -10.71 -10.74
N VAL A 134 8.66 -9.50 -10.29
CA VAL A 134 9.39 -8.53 -11.13
C VAL A 134 10.74 -9.10 -11.60
N VAL A 135 11.50 -9.72 -10.70
CA VAL A 135 12.80 -10.33 -11.02
C VAL A 135 12.66 -11.42 -12.07
N GLN A 136 11.65 -12.29 -11.93
CA GLN A 136 11.39 -13.39 -12.88
C GLN A 136 11.13 -12.88 -14.30
N HIS A 137 10.30 -11.83 -14.45
CA HIS A 137 9.83 -11.37 -15.76
C HIS A 137 10.69 -10.26 -16.38
N SER A 138 11.59 -9.64 -15.62
CA SER A 138 12.42 -8.54 -16.13
C SER A 138 13.56 -9.05 -17.03
N PRO A 139 13.66 -8.58 -18.30
CA PRO A 139 14.79 -8.88 -19.15
C PRO A 139 16.07 -8.12 -18.78
N TYR A 140 15.97 -7.13 -17.89
CA TYR A 140 17.10 -6.26 -17.48
C TYR A 140 17.77 -6.70 -16.18
N VAL A 141 17.22 -7.67 -15.47
CA VAL A 141 17.83 -8.25 -14.27
C VAL A 141 18.87 -9.27 -14.70
N SER A 142 20.12 -9.13 -14.21
CA SER A 142 21.20 -10.05 -14.54
C SER A 142 20.95 -11.47 -14.01
N GLU A 143 21.51 -12.48 -14.69
CA GLU A 143 21.36 -13.88 -14.31
C GLU A 143 21.87 -14.18 -12.88
N ASP A 144 22.95 -13.51 -12.44
CA ASP A 144 23.48 -13.67 -11.09
C ASP A 144 22.47 -13.18 -10.03
N VAL A 145 21.78 -12.07 -10.30
CA VAL A 145 20.73 -11.55 -9.41
C VAL A 145 19.52 -12.46 -9.43
N LYS A 146 19.11 -12.94 -10.60
CA LYS A 146 17.99 -13.92 -10.70
C LYS A 146 18.31 -15.18 -9.92
N LYS A 147 19.50 -15.77 -10.11
CA LYS A 147 19.95 -16.96 -9.38
C LYS A 147 19.91 -16.78 -7.87
N ALA A 148 20.36 -15.62 -7.38
CA ALA A 148 20.36 -15.33 -5.95
C ALA A 148 18.95 -15.15 -5.36
N LEU A 149 18.08 -14.42 -6.06
CA LEU A 149 16.75 -14.06 -5.55
C LEU A 149 15.70 -15.14 -5.79
N LEU A 150 15.73 -15.85 -6.93
CA LEU A 150 14.82 -16.94 -7.26
C LEU A 150 15.31 -18.29 -6.74
N SER A 151 15.97 -18.31 -5.58
CA SER A 151 16.34 -19.54 -4.89
C SER A 151 15.12 -20.32 -4.43
N ALA A 152 15.23 -21.65 -4.35
CA ALA A 152 14.14 -22.53 -3.92
C ALA A 152 13.46 -22.07 -2.61
N GLU A 153 14.23 -21.60 -1.64
CA GLU A 153 13.71 -21.14 -0.35
C GLU A 153 12.89 -19.85 -0.49
N ASN A 154 13.39 -18.84 -1.22
CA ASN A 154 12.70 -17.59 -1.43
C ASN A 154 11.40 -17.79 -2.22
N VAL A 155 11.45 -18.61 -3.28
CA VAL A 155 10.28 -18.96 -4.10
C VAL A 155 9.24 -19.70 -3.28
N ARG A 156 9.66 -20.67 -2.45
CA ARG A 156 8.75 -21.39 -1.56
C ARG A 156 8.04 -20.48 -0.57
N ILE A 157 8.75 -19.51 0.00
CA ILE A 157 8.17 -18.54 0.94
C ILE A 157 7.19 -17.61 0.20
N ALA A 158 7.61 -17.05 -0.94
CA ALA A 158 6.79 -16.12 -1.72
C ALA A 158 5.50 -16.77 -2.23
N ASN A 159 5.56 -18.01 -2.71
CA ASN A 159 4.39 -18.73 -3.21
C ASN A 159 3.35 -19.08 -2.12
N ARG A 160 3.64 -18.84 -0.83
CA ARG A 160 2.61 -18.89 0.22
C ARG A 160 1.57 -17.77 0.07
N PHE A 161 1.90 -16.72 -0.66
CA PHE A 161 0.97 -15.64 -1.00
C PHE A 161 0.17 -15.92 -2.28
N HIS A 162 0.62 -16.89 -3.09
CA HIS A 162 -0.01 -17.19 -4.38
C HIS A 162 -1.51 -17.44 -4.24
N ARG A 163 -2.30 -16.71 -5.02
CA ARG A 163 -3.74 -16.89 -5.16
C ARG A 163 -4.02 -17.65 -6.45
N VAL A 164 -4.53 -18.87 -6.32
CA VAL A 164 -4.85 -19.72 -7.48
C VAL A 164 -5.83 -18.99 -8.40
N GLY A 165 -5.42 -18.76 -9.66
CA GLY A 165 -6.23 -18.13 -10.69
C GLY A 165 -6.16 -16.59 -10.74
N GLU A 166 -5.47 -15.92 -9.80
CA GLU A 166 -5.34 -14.46 -9.78
C GLU A 166 -3.92 -13.99 -10.09
N CYS A 167 -2.90 -14.80 -9.79
CA CYS A 167 -1.51 -14.47 -10.05
C CYS A 167 -0.72 -15.70 -10.50
N GLU A 168 0.38 -15.47 -11.20
CA GLU A 168 1.28 -16.53 -11.63
C GLU A 168 2.15 -17.03 -10.49
N GLU A 169 2.43 -18.34 -10.47
CA GLU A 169 3.40 -18.91 -9.55
C GLU A 169 4.82 -18.48 -9.91
N ILE A 170 5.59 -18.08 -8.91
CA ILE A 170 7.01 -17.77 -9.10
C ILE A 170 7.77 -19.08 -9.25
N LYS A 171 8.64 -19.13 -10.27
CA LYS A 171 9.48 -20.29 -10.58
C LYS A 171 10.89 -20.11 -10.02
N GLU A 172 11.48 -21.22 -9.61
CA GLU A 172 12.89 -21.25 -9.29
C GLU A 172 13.73 -20.90 -10.54
N TRP A 173 14.90 -20.29 -10.29
CA TRP A 173 15.83 -20.03 -11.37
C TRP A 173 16.42 -21.37 -11.88
N GLU A 174 16.30 -21.62 -13.17
CA GLU A 174 16.87 -22.78 -13.86
C GLU A 174 17.95 -22.32 -14.85
N GLU A 175 19.10 -22.97 -14.82
CA GLU A 175 20.23 -22.66 -15.72
C GLU A 175 19.84 -22.99 -17.18
N GLY A 176 19.77 -21.95 -18.03
CA GLY A 176 19.48 -22.12 -19.46
C GLY A 176 18.06 -21.75 -19.94
N THR A 177 17.19 -21.27 -19.08
CA THR A 177 15.92 -20.64 -19.49
C THR A 177 16.18 -19.23 -20.04
N LYS A 178 16.18 -19.14 -21.38
CA LYS A 178 16.17 -17.87 -22.12
C LYS A 178 14.75 -17.48 -22.49
#